data_59eb4a2734ca866b60ed880e1238dd68
#
_entry.id   59eb4a2734ca866b60ed880e1238dd68
#
_cell.length_a   1.000
_cell.length_b   1.000
_cell.length_c   1.000
_cell.angle_alpha   90.00
_cell.angle_beta   90.00
_cell.angle_gamma   90.00
#
_symmetry.space_group_name_H-M   'P 1'
#
loop_
_entity.id
_entity.type
_entity.pdbx_description
1 polymer ?
#
loop_
_entity_poly.entity_id
_entity_poly.type
_entity_poly.pdbx_seq_one_letter_code
_entity_poly.pdbx_strand_id
1 'polypeptide(L)'
;DKITAYSNKRVEYKSIYWLGDSSLYQVDFQNNSKVSPSENDIKLLGIIPVKTASVTQKKAKKVNVSGESFGIKLYTDGEIIVGIRDVETDSGKCNPAKDAGLEKGDIIVEINGKKMYSATSVTDILNDNNGKEYNIKVKRNGNYKEFSLKPTYSSAQGCYKVGLWVRDSTAGVGTVTFYDKSTNCVAALGHPITDVDTNEIMPILDGEAVKANVTKIYKSRAGEAGSLACEFTNDTIGTLKKNCQSGIFGKYTCELNGTYEYEVASNDEIVKGPVQILCTTDLGKPQFYNAQITRISYRENKKGKNMVVKLSLIHI
;
A
#
# COMPACT_ATOMS: atom_id res chain seq x y z
N ASP A 1 -26.10 15.11 -7.00
CA ASP A 1 -24.75 14.86 -6.45
C ASP A 1 -24.82 15.01 -4.93
N LYS A 2 -24.23 14.05 -4.20
CA LYS A 2 -24.17 14.10 -2.73
C LYS A 2 -22.93 14.90 -2.33
N ILE A 3 -23.12 15.98 -1.59
CA ILE A 3 -22.06 16.72 -0.95
C ILE A 3 -21.92 16.14 0.47
N THR A 4 -20.75 15.60 0.80
CA THR A 4 -20.45 15.07 2.14
C THR A 4 -19.43 15.99 2.80
N ALA A 5 -19.83 16.65 3.88
CA ALA A 5 -18.94 17.46 4.70
C ALA A 5 -18.50 16.67 5.95
N TYR A 6 -17.20 16.67 6.25
CA TYR A 6 -16.63 16.09 7.46
C TYR A 6 -16.16 17.24 8.37
N SER A 7 -16.86 17.51 9.44
CA SER A 7 -16.43 18.48 10.43
C SER A 7 -17.08 18.25 11.80
N ASN A 8 -16.30 18.40 12.87
CA ASN A 8 -16.82 18.48 14.24
C ASN A 8 -17.18 19.92 14.63
N LYS A 9 -16.82 20.90 13.82
CA LYS A 9 -17.15 22.30 14.04
C LYS A 9 -18.49 22.61 13.38
N ARG A 10 -19.27 23.47 14.05
CA ARG A 10 -20.48 24.06 13.47
C ARG A 10 -20.05 24.84 12.23
N VAL A 11 -20.33 24.30 11.07
CA VAL A 11 -19.99 24.96 9.80
C VAL A 11 -21.08 25.99 9.55
N GLU A 12 -20.81 27.24 9.84
CA GLU A 12 -21.64 28.35 9.41
C GLU A 12 -21.23 28.77 7.99
N TYR A 13 -21.80 28.11 6.99
CA TYR A 13 -21.73 28.65 5.63
C TYR A 13 -22.90 29.60 5.40
N LYS A 14 -22.62 30.87 5.22
CA LYS A 14 -23.63 31.82 4.79
C LYS A 14 -23.96 31.71 3.31
N SER A 15 -23.03 31.33 2.48
CA SER A 15 -23.24 30.97 1.06
C SER A 15 -21.95 30.46 0.42
N ILE A 16 -22.01 29.45 -0.43
CA ILE A 16 -20.91 29.01 -1.28
C ILE A 16 -21.18 29.50 -2.69
N TYR A 17 -20.30 30.36 -3.21
CA TYR A 17 -20.33 30.75 -4.62
C TYR A 17 -19.41 29.81 -5.40
N TRP A 18 -19.97 29.07 -6.31
CA TRP A 18 -19.22 28.25 -7.25
C TRP A 18 -19.09 29.00 -8.57
N LEU A 19 -17.86 29.43 -8.88
CA LEU A 19 -17.50 29.96 -10.20
C LEU A 19 -16.96 28.81 -11.04
N GLY A 20 -17.83 28.02 -11.64
CA GLY A 20 -17.52 27.22 -12.80
C GLY A 20 -17.76 28.04 -14.06
N ASP A 21 -17.10 27.70 -15.17
CA ASP A 21 -17.24 28.41 -16.45
C ASP A 21 -18.69 28.83 -16.71
N SER A 22 -18.96 30.14 -16.58
CA SER A 22 -20.15 30.89 -16.97
C SER A 22 -21.46 30.76 -16.17
N SER A 23 -21.51 30.20 -14.97
CA SER A 23 -22.76 30.23 -14.18
C SER A 23 -22.52 30.43 -12.68
N LEU A 24 -23.22 31.42 -12.11
CA LEU A 24 -23.26 31.70 -10.67
C LEU A 24 -24.33 30.83 -10.02
N TYR A 25 -23.91 29.87 -9.18
CA TYR A 25 -24.82 29.08 -8.36
C TYR A 25 -24.68 29.49 -6.89
N GLN A 26 -25.78 29.71 -6.22
CA GLN A 26 -25.86 29.96 -4.80
C GLN A 26 -26.48 28.76 -4.10
N VAL A 27 -25.81 28.24 -3.07
CA VAL A 27 -26.34 27.18 -2.20
C VAL A 27 -26.62 27.80 -0.82
N ASP A 28 -27.88 27.88 -0.45
CA ASP A 28 -28.30 28.32 0.88
C ASP A 28 -28.44 27.10 1.80
N PHE A 29 -27.65 27.07 2.85
CA PHE A 29 -27.74 26.03 3.87
C PHE A 29 -28.66 26.52 5.00
N GLN A 30 -29.80 25.88 5.18
CA GLN A 30 -30.64 26.11 6.37
C GLN A 30 -30.05 25.36 7.57
N ASN A 31 -29.75 26.13 8.61
CA ASN A 31 -29.13 25.66 9.85
C ASN A 31 -30.21 24.98 10.72
N ASN A 32 -30.44 23.69 10.54
CA ASN A 32 -31.28 22.88 11.45
C ASN A 32 -30.43 21.96 12.30
N SER A 33 -30.43 22.21 13.61
CA SER A 33 -29.63 21.57 14.65
C SER A 33 -29.99 20.11 14.99
N LYS A 34 -30.60 19.37 14.07
CA LYS A 34 -30.86 17.93 14.23
C LYS A 34 -30.25 17.17 13.05
N VAL A 35 -29.52 16.12 13.36
CA VAL A 35 -28.83 15.20 12.46
C VAL A 35 -29.83 14.48 11.55
N SER A 36 -30.38 15.19 10.58
CA SER A 36 -31.17 14.66 9.47
C SER A 36 -30.54 15.16 8.17
N PRO A 37 -30.49 14.36 7.10
CA PRO A 37 -30.08 14.89 5.80
C PRO A 37 -30.98 16.07 5.45
N SER A 38 -30.42 17.27 5.41
CA SER A 38 -31.17 18.43 4.92
C SER A 38 -31.09 18.46 3.40
N GLU A 39 -32.23 18.45 2.75
CA GLU A 39 -32.32 18.75 1.33
C GLU A 39 -32.22 20.25 1.13
N ASN A 40 -31.23 20.68 0.38
CA ASN A 40 -31.01 22.08 0.07
C ASN A 40 -31.13 22.32 -1.43
N ASP A 41 -31.90 23.30 -1.80
CA ASP A 41 -32.05 23.67 -3.20
C ASP A 41 -30.86 24.51 -3.67
N ILE A 42 -30.26 24.05 -4.75
CA ILE A 42 -29.26 24.84 -5.48
C ILE A 42 -30.04 25.77 -6.41
N LYS A 43 -29.95 27.09 -6.16
CA LYS A 43 -30.68 28.11 -6.91
C LYS A 43 -29.74 28.88 -7.84
N LEU A 44 -30.17 29.06 -9.08
CA LEU A 44 -29.52 29.98 -10.01
C LEU A 44 -29.91 31.41 -9.66
N LEU A 45 -28.94 32.30 -9.53
CA LEU A 45 -29.13 33.72 -9.11
C LEU A 45 -29.90 33.86 -7.79
N GLY A 46 -29.89 32.84 -6.92
CA GLY A 46 -30.59 32.87 -5.62
C GLY A 46 -32.12 32.72 -5.69
N ILE A 47 -32.72 32.59 -6.90
CA ILE A 47 -34.17 32.64 -7.09
C ILE A 47 -34.72 31.35 -7.75
N ILE A 48 -34.06 30.83 -8.78
CA ILE A 48 -34.56 29.70 -9.56
C ILE A 48 -33.99 28.40 -9.06
N PRO A 49 -34.80 27.46 -8.50
CA PRO A 49 -34.28 26.15 -8.08
C PRO A 49 -33.86 25.33 -9.30
N VAL A 50 -32.60 24.92 -9.39
CA VAL A 50 -32.04 24.18 -10.51
C VAL A 50 -31.79 22.72 -10.15
N LYS A 51 -31.44 22.43 -8.89
CA LYS A 51 -31.13 21.09 -8.40
C LYS A 51 -31.25 21.02 -6.90
N THR A 52 -31.63 19.87 -6.37
CA THR A 52 -31.60 19.60 -4.92
C THR A 52 -30.34 18.82 -4.57
N ALA A 53 -29.59 19.27 -3.57
CA ALA A 53 -28.44 18.59 -3.01
C ALA A 53 -28.73 18.11 -1.60
N SER A 54 -28.45 16.85 -1.29
CA SER A 54 -28.52 16.35 0.09
C SER A 54 -27.16 16.53 0.75
N VAL A 55 -27.12 17.25 1.87
CA VAL A 55 -25.92 17.43 2.69
C VAL A 55 -26.01 16.52 3.90
N THR A 56 -25.06 15.62 4.04
CA THR A 56 -24.93 14.74 5.21
C THR A 56 -23.70 15.15 6.00
N GLN A 57 -23.91 15.63 7.21
CA GLN A 57 -22.80 15.93 8.12
C GLN A 57 -22.34 14.62 8.78
N LYS A 58 -21.07 14.25 8.59
CA LYS A 58 -20.43 13.15 9.30
C LYS A 58 -19.43 13.73 10.31
N LYS A 59 -19.35 13.11 11.48
CA LYS A 59 -18.28 13.44 12.44
C LYS A 59 -16.93 13.16 11.80
N ALA A 60 -15.97 14.04 12.01
CA ALA A 60 -14.58 13.81 11.60
C ALA A 60 -14.09 12.50 12.24
N LYS A 61 -13.39 11.71 11.44
CA LYS A 61 -12.81 10.47 11.92
C LYS A 61 -11.59 10.78 12.78
N LYS A 62 -11.46 10.08 13.91
CA LYS A 62 -10.27 10.19 14.76
C LYS A 62 -9.39 8.97 14.55
N VAL A 63 -8.08 9.20 14.56
CA VAL A 63 -7.07 8.15 14.48
C VAL A 63 -5.95 8.42 15.46
N ASN A 64 -5.29 7.35 15.90
CA ASN A 64 -4.09 7.45 16.72
C ASN A 64 -2.87 7.38 15.81
N VAL A 65 -2.10 8.46 15.70
CA VAL A 65 -0.84 8.46 14.95
C VAL A 65 0.27 7.78 15.76
N SER A 66 1.18 7.08 15.09
CA SER A 66 2.21 6.29 15.76
C SER A 66 3.63 6.73 15.39
N GLY A 67 4.08 6.52 14.17
CA GLY A 67 5.47 6.75 13.77
C GLY A 67 6.45 5.67 14.27
N GLU A 68 5.98 4.59 14.88
CA GLU A 68 6.80 3.48 15.35
C GLU A 68 7.30 2.62 14.19
N SER A 69 8.56 2.18 14.31
CA SER A 69 9.12 1.17 13.40
C SER A 69 8.58 -0.21 13.74
N PHE A 70 8.25 -0.99 12.73
CA PHE A 70 7.80 -2.37 12.86
C PHE A 70 8.35 -3.25 11.75
N GLY A 71 8.40 -4.55 12.00
CA GLY A 71 8.75 -5.56 11.02
C GLY A 71 7.52 -6.00 10.24
N ILE A 72 7.71 -6.19 8.95
CA ILE A 72 6.68 -6.66 8.01
C ILE A 72 7.14 -8.00 7.48
N LYS A 73 6.29 -9.02 7.57
CA LYS A 73 6.44 -10.30 6.89
C LYS A 73 5.21 -10.51 6.00
N LEU A 74 5.40 -10.59 4.70
CA LEU A 74 4.32 -10.85 3.75
C LEU A 74 4.50 -12.20 3.09
N TYR A 75 3.38 -12.90 2.93
CA TYR A 75 3.26 -14.13 2.17
C TYR A 75 2.38 -13.84 0.95
N THR A 76 2.84 -14.24 -0.22
CA THR A 76 2.16 -13.93 -1.49
C THR A 76 1.03 -14.91 -1.79
N ASP A 77 0.02 -14.43 -2.52
CA ASP A 77 -1.04 -15.28 -3.09
C ASP A 77 -0.51 -15.86 -4.41
N GLY A 78 0.27 -16.95 -4.30
CA GLY A 78 1.04 -17.55 -5.39
C GLY A 78 2.52 -17.16 -5.36
N GLU A 79 3.29 -17.68 -6.31
CA GLU A 79 4.75 -17.54 -6.42
C GLU A 79 5.12 -16.57 -7.52
N ILE A 80 5.81 -15.49 -7.20
CA ILE A 80 6.25 -14.49 -8.19
C ILE A 80 7.48 -15.01 -8.92
N ILE A 81 7.46 -15.03 -10.24
CA ILE A 81 8.64 -15.27 -11.07
C ILE A 81 9.51 -14.01 -11.03
N VAL A 82 10.61 -14.08 -10.29
CA VAL A 82 11.57 -12.97 -10.14
C VAL A 82 12.72 -13.05 -11.13
N GLY A 83 12.90 -14.19 -11.79
CA GLY A 83 13.92 -14.38 -12.81
C GLY A 83 13.71 -15.62 -13.66
N ILE A 84 14.21 -15.57 -14.88
CA ILE A 84 14.24 -16.69 -15.83
C ILE A 84 15.67 -16.82 -16.31
N ARG A 85 16.22 -18.04 -16.23
CA ARG A 85 17.61 -18.34 -16.60
C ARG A 85 17.70 -19.55 -17.49
N ASP A 86 18.76 -19.58 -18.28
CA ASP A 86 19.09 -20.71 -19.10
C ASP A 86 19.49 -21.93 -18.25
N VAL A 87 19.12 -23.09 -18.72
CA VAL A 87 19.50 -24.41 -18.17
C VAL A 87 20.61 -24.99 -19.04
N GLU A 88 21.71 -25.43 -18.44
CA GLU A 88 22.81 -26.08 -19.14
C GLU A 88 22.49 -27.56 -19.36
N THR A 89 22.62 -28.01 -20.62
CA THR A 89 22.38 -29.39 -21.06
C THR A 89 23.59 -29.87 -21.85
N ASP A 90 23.67 -31.16 -22.14
CA ASP A 90 24.75 -31.74 -22.97
C ASP A 90 24.78 -31.19 -24.41
N SER A 91 23.64 -30.69 -24.90
CA SER A 91 23.50 -30.12 -26.24
C SER A 91 23.63 -28.57 -26.27
N GLY A 92 23.94 -27.92 -25.13
CA GLY A 92 24.04 -26.50 -25.00
C GLY A 92 23.05 -25.90 -24.00
N LYS A 93 22.78 -24.58 -24.11
CA LYS A 93 21.84 -23.87 -23.22
C LYS A 93 20.45 -23.82 -23.83
N CYS A 94 19.43 -24.08 -23.03
CA CYS A 94 18.03 -23.90 -23.39
C CYS A 94 17.26 -23.18 -22.26
N ASN A 95 16.09 -22.68 -22.56
CA ASN A 95 15.29 -21.94 -21.58
C ASN A 95 13.83 -22.40 -21.58
N PRO A 96 13.50 -23.50 -20.89
CA PRO A 96 12.16 -24.06 -20.90
C PRO A 96 11.06 -23.10 -20.48
N ALA A 97 11.32 -22.26 -19.47
CA ALA A 97 10.34 -21.28 -18.98
C ALA A 97 10.03 -20.20 -20.01
N LYS A 98 11.07 -19.67 -20.67
CA LYS A 98 10.91 -18.67 -21.73
C LYS A 98 10.24 -19.28 -22.97
N ASP A 99 10.62 -20.48 -23.34
CA ASP A 99 10.06 -21.20 -24.49
C ASP A 99 8.58 -21.52 -24.28
N ALA A 100 8.16 -21.76 -23.03
CA ALA A 100 6.77 -21.90 -22.63
C ALA A 100 5.98 -20.57 -22.63
N GLY A 101 6.65 -19.42 -22.74
CA GLY A 101 6.02 -18.09 -22.73
C GLY A 101 5.80 -17.49 -21.34
N LEU A 102 6.46 -18.03 -20.31
CA LEU A 102 6.48 -17.43 -18.98
C LEU A 102 7.36 -16.18 -18.96
N GLU A 103 7.00 -15.21 -18.14
CA GLU A 103 7.66 -13.92 -18.02
C GLU A 103 7.97 -13.57 -16.56
N LYS A 104 9.00 -12.75 -16.37
CA LYS A 104 9.27 -12.12 -15.08
C LYS A 104 8.08 -11.26 -14.66
N GLY A 105 7.62 -11.38 -13.40
CA GLY A 105 6.42 -10.71 -12.88
C GLY A 105 5.15 -11.58 -12.94
N ASP A 106 5.19 -12.73 -13.62
CA ASP A 106 4.08 -13.69 -13.52
C ASP A 106 3.97 -14.23 -12.09
N ILE A 107 2.74 -14.42 -11.64
CA ILE A 107 2.45 -15.04 -10.34
C ILE A 107 1.91 -16.44 -10.61
N ILE A 108 2.69 -17.47 -10.26
CA ILE A 108 2.26 -18.87 -10.38
C ILE A 108 1.23 -19.15 -9.29
N VAL A 109 0.00 -19.42 -9.68
CA VAL A 109 -1.09 -19.70 -8.74
C VAL A 109 -1.44 -21.18 -8.65
N GLU A 110 -1.12 -21.94 -9.70
CA GLU A 110 -1.45 -23.36 -9.78
C GLU A 110 -0.48 -24.12 -10.69
N ILE A 111 -0.12 -25.33 -10.31
CA ILE A 111 0.65 -26.27 -11.12
C ILE A 111 -0.11 -27.60 -11.13
N ASN A 112 -0.47 -28.11 -12.32
CA ASN A 112 -1.22 -29.35 -12.52
C ASN A 112 -2.50 -29.45 -11.65
N GLY A 113 -3.26 -28.34 -11.52
CA GLY A 113 -4.47 -28.28 -10.71
C GLY A 113 -4.24 -28.10 -9.21
N LYS A 114 -2.99 -28.09 -8.75
CA LYS A 114 -2.65 -27.87 -7.34
C LYS A 114 -2.29 -26.40 -7.11
N LYS A 115 -2.97 -25.75 -6.17
CA LYS A 115 -2.66 -24.36 -5.77
C LYS A 115 -1.30 -24.23 -5.11
N MET A 116 -0.61 -23.14 -5.42
CA MET A 116 0.72 -22.81 -4.88
C MET A 116 0.63 -21.77 -3.78
N TYR A 117 1.30 -22.01 -2.66
CA TYR A 117 1.29 -21.13 -1.49
C TYR A 117 2.69 -20.90 -0.89
N SER A 118 3.73 -21.57 -1.41
CA SER A 118 5.10 -21.37 -0.95
C SER A 118 6.13 -21.77 -2.02
N ALA A 119 7.25 -21.05 -2.09
CA ALA A 119 8.33 -21.33 -3.05
C ALA A 119 8.89 -22.74 -2.93
N THR A 120 8.91 -23.30 -1.72
CA THR A 120 9.30 -24.70 -1.49
C THR A 120 8.38 -25.65 -2.27
N SER A 121 7.06 -25.42 -2.24
CA SER A 121 6.11 -26.29 -2.94
C SER A 121 6.27 -26.26 -4.45
N VAL A 122 6.56 -25.10 -5.05
CA VAL A 122 6.87 -24.99 -6.49
C VAL A 122 8.15 -25.72 -6.82
N THR A 123 9.21 -25.51 -6.03
CA THR A 123 10.52 -26.16 -6.24
C THR A 123 10.41 -27.68 -6.14
N ASP A 124 9.71 -28.19 -5.13
CA ASP A 124 9.51 -29.63 -4.95
C ASP A 124 8.75 -30.26 -6.11
N ILE A 125 7.62 -29.64 -6.52
CA ILE A 125 6.84 -30.14 -7.65
C ILE A 125 7.66 -30.12 -8.93
N LEU A 126 8.42 -29.05 -9.20
CA LEU A 126 9.19 -28.90 -10.43
C LEU A 126 10.42 -29.84 -10.48
N ASN A 127 10.95 -30.25 -9.34
CA ASN A 127 12.09 -31.17 -9.25
C ASN A 127 11.69 -32.67 -9.28
N ASP A 128 10.45 -33.01 -8.89
CA ASP A 128 10.01 -34.41 -8.69
C ASP A 128 9.32 -35.03 -9.92
N ASN A 129 9.47 -34.48 -11.11
CA ASN A 129 8.57 -34.82 -12.22
C ASN A 129 9.20 -35.69 -13.35
N ASN A 130 10.41 -36.18 -13.22
CA ASN A 130 11.05 -37.03 -14.22
C ASN A 130 10.89 -36.55 -15.70
N GLY A 131 10.89 -35.23 -15.93
CA GLY A 131 10.80 -34.62 -17.25
C GLY A 131 9.40 -34.57 -17.87
N LYS A 132 8.34 -34.86 -17.11
CA LYS A 132 6.96 -34.71 -17.60
C LYS A 132 6.58 -33.21 -17.70
N GLU A 133 5.64 -32.96 -18.59
CA GLU A 133 5.12 -31.64 -18.84
C GLU A 133 4.21 -31.17 -17.70
N TYR A 134 4.24 -29.85 -17.39
CA TYR A 134 3.40 -29.21 -16.39
C TYR A 134 2.39 -28.27 -17.06
N ASN A 135 1.17 -28.28 -16.58
CA ASN A 135 0.24 -27.18 -16.83
C ASN A 135 0.44 -26.14 -15.70
N ILE A 136 0.88 -24.94 -16.06
CA ILE A 136 1.13 -23.84 -15.13
C ILE A 136 0.13 -22.74 -15.36
N LYS A 137 -0.64 -22.41 -14.32
CA LYS A 137 -1.56 -21.30 -14.34
C LYS A 137 -0.92 -20.12 -13.60
N VAL A 138 -0.83 -19.00 -14.31
CA VAL A 138 -0.27 -17.76 -13.76
C VAL A 138 -1.29 -16.63 -13.81
N LYS A 139 -1.08 -15.64 -12.95
CA LYS A 139 -1.75 -14.34 -13.02
C LYS A 139 -0.77 -13.31 -13.58
N ARG A 140 -1.07 -12.75 -14.76
CA ARG A 140 -0.29 -11.73 -15.46
C ARG A 140 -1.15 -10.49 -15.70
N ASN A 141 -0.76 -9.33 -15.18
CA ASN A 141 -1.53 -8.07 -15.30
C ASN A 141 -3.00 -8.23 -14.86
N GLY A 142 -3.24 -8.96 -13.77
CA GLY A 142 -4.57 -9.20 -13.23
C GLY A 142 -5.38 -10.31 -13.91
N ASN A 143 -4.93 -10.84 -15.06
CA ASN A 143 -5.61 -11.89 -15.83
C ASN A 143 -4.94 -13.24 -15.65
N TYR A 144 -5.74 -14.32 -15.61
CA TYR A 144 -5.22 -15.68 -15.58
C TYR A 144 -4.84 -16.16 -16.98
N LYS A 145 -3.67 -16.82 -17.08
CA LYS A 145 -3.17 -17.48 -18.28
C LYS A 145 -2.66 -18.87 -17.93
N GLU A 146 -2.72 -19.79 -18.87
CA GLU A 146 -2.21 -21.16 -18.73
C GLU A 146 -1.10 -21.41 -19.73
N PHE A 147 -0.05 -22.08 -19.29
CA PHE A 147 1.13 -22.40 -20.06
C PHE A 147 1.50 -23.85 -19.85
N SER A 148 1.94 -24.50 -20.93
CA SER A 148 2.54 -25.82 -20.87
C SER A 148 4.06 -25.69 -20.74
N LEU A 149 4.63 -26.20 -19.66
CA LEU A 149 6.05 -26.11 -19.33
C LEU A 149 6.68 -27.49 -19.29
N LYS A 150 7.59 -27.76 -20.21
CA LYS A 150 8.34 -29.03 -20.26
C LYS A 150 9.74 -28.81 -19.68
N PRO A 151 10.08 -29.46 -18.55
CA PRO A 151 11.42 -29.36 -17.98
C PRO A 151 12.46 -29.99 -18.87
N THR A 152 13.70 -29.54 -18.79
CA THR A 152 14.85 -30.15 -19.45
C THR A 152 15.83 -30.72 -18.43
N TYR A 153 16.55 -31.75 -18.82
CA TYR A 153 17.58 -32.37 -17.96
C TYR A 153 18.84 -31.50 -17.96
N SER A 154 19.28 -31.09 -16.78
CA SER A 154 20.55 -30.39 -16.59
C SER A 154 21.65 -31.39 -16.29
N SER A 155 22.57 -31.58 -17.21
CA SER A 155 23.74 -32.44 -17.01
C SER A 155 24.65 -31.92 -15.89
N ALA A 156 24.76 -30.59 -15.77
CA ALA A 156 25.57 -29.95 -14.73
C ALA A 156 25.04 -30.19 -13.30
N GLN A 157 23.73 -30.39 -13.16
CA GLN A 157 23.07 -30.54 -11.84
C GLN A 157 22.45 -31.93 -11.63
N GLY A 158 22.46 -32.80 -12.65
CA GLY A 158 21.94 -34.17 -12.56
C GLY A 158 20.41 -34.26 -12.33
N CYS A 159 19.64 -33.24 -12.68
CA CYS A 159 18.20 -33.19 -12.44
C CYS A 159 17.47 -32.38 -13.51
N TYR A 160 16.14 -32.55 -13.56
CA TYR A 160 15.29 -31.75 -14.44
C TYR A 160 15.11 -30.33 -13.91
N LYS A 161 15.19 -29.34 -14.80
CA LYS A 161 15.09 -27.93 -14.50
C LYS A 161 14.17 -27.20 -15.49
N VAL A 162 13.57 -26.14 -15.03
CA VAL A 162 12.71 -25.26 -15.84
C VAL A 162 13.29 -23.85 -16.01
N GLY A 163 14.34 -23.51 -15.26
CA GLY A 163 15.01 -22.20 -15.34
C GLY A 163 14.23 -21.07 -14.68
N LEU A 164 13.37 -21.35 -13.72
CA LEU A 164 12.59 -20.35 -12.97
C LEU A 164 13.24 -20.03 -11.61
N TRP A 165 13.19 -18.75 -11.27
CA TRP A 165 13.44 -18.25 -9.93
C TRP A 165 12.14 -17.64 -9.41
N VAL A 166 11.67 -18.14 -8.28
CA VAL A 166 10.40 -17.74 -7.68
C VAL A 166 10.59 -17.20 -6.27
N ARG A 167 9.65 -16.36 -5.83
CA ARG A 167 9.59 -15.79 -4.50
C ARG A 167 8.17 -15.86 -3.97
N ASP A 168 8.01 -16.32 -2.71
CA ASP A 168 6.74 -16.51 -2.03
C ASP A 168 6.51 -15.52 -0.89
N SER A 169 7.56 -14.84 -0.47
CA SER A 169 7.54 -14.00 0.72
C SER A 169 8.50 -12.84 0.62
N THR A 170 8.24 -11.83 1.40
CA THR A 170 9.17 -10.73 1.61
C THR A 170 9.11 -10.26 3.05
N ALA A 171 10.22 -9.77 3.56
CA ALA A 171 10.31 -9.15 4.87
C ALA A 171 11.00 -7.79 4.75
N GLY A 172 10.59 -6.85 5.60
CA GLY A 172 11.15 -5.52 5.60
C GLY A 172 10.79 -4.75 6.85
N VAL A 173 11.34 -3.55 6.96
CA VAL A 173 11.03 -2.60 8.03
C VAL A 173 10.07 -1.55 7.48
N GLY A 174 9.08 -1.20 8.29
CA GLY A 174 8.12 -0.16 7.97
C GLY A 174 7.89 0.78 9.14
N THR A 175 7.09 1.81 8.89
CA THR A 175 6.62 2.75 9.93
C THR A 175 5.11 2.70 9.99
N VAL A 176 4.55 2.49 11.18
CA VAL A 176 3.11 2.59 11.40
C VAL A 176 2.70 4.05 11.28
N THR A 177 1.78 4.34 10.39
CA THR A 177 1.28 5.70 10.17
C THR A 177 0.20 6.05 11.18
N PHE A 178 -0.85 5.23 11.25
CA PHE A 178 -1.93 5.44 12.21
C PHE A 178 -2.65 4.14 12.57
N TYR A 179 -3.37 4.23 13.65
CA TYR A 179 -4.23 3.19 14.20
C TYR A 179 -5.63 3.75 14.42
N ASP A 180 -6.65 3.04 13.95
CA ASP A 180 -8.05 3.35 14.16
C ASP A 180 -8.65 2.41 15.20
N LYS A 181 -8.83 2.89 16.43
CA LYS A 181 -9.37 2.11 17.55
C LYS A 181 -10.80 1.62 17.32
N SER A 182 -11.58 2.36 16.52
CA SER A 182 -12.99 2.00 16.29
C SER A 182 -13.15 0.75 15.42
N THR A 183 -12.15 0.48 14.57
CA THR A 183 -12.16 -0.65 13.63
C THR A 183 -11.03 -1.65 13.87
N ASN A 184 -10.13 -1.38 14.82
CA ASN A 184 -8.86 -2.08 15.01
C ASN A 184 -7.99 -2.11 13.74
N CYS A 185 -8.16 -1.13 12.84
CA CYS A 185 -7.42 -1.05 11.61
C CYS A 185 -6.08 -0.35 11.84
N VAL A 186 -5.01 -0.89 11.28
CA VAL A 186 -3.69 -0.25 11.20
C VAL A 186 -3.37 0.10 9.76
N ALA A 187 -2.77 1.27 9.55
CA ALA A 187 -2.23 1.69 8.27
C ALA A 187 -0.75 2.04 8.43
N ALA A 188 0.06 1.63 7.47
CA ALA A 188 1.50 1.83 7.50
C ALA A 188 2.08 2.15 6.12
N LEU A 189 3.29 2.67 6.07
CA LEU A 189 4.14 3.01 4.93
C LEU A 189 3.69 4.22 4.12
N GLY A 190 2.43 4.33 3.69
CA GLY A 190 1.98 5.35 2.75
C GLY A 190 2.42 5.12 1.29
N HIS A 191 2.96 3.95 0.98
CA HIS A 191 3.32 3.46 -0.36
C HIS A 191 3.21 1.93 -0.40
N PRO A 192 3.09 1.30 -1.58
CA PRO A 192 3.04 -0.15 -1.68
C PRO A 192 4.37 -0.79 -1.31
N ILE A 193 4.31 -2.06 -0.91
CA ILE A 193 5.46 -2.95 -0.92
C ILE A 193 5.53 -3.56 -2.31
N THR A 194 6.65 -3.37 -2.97
CA THR A 194 6.92 -3.89 -4.31
C THR A 194 8.04 -4.92 -4.25
N ASP A 195 7.99 -5.87 -5.15
CA ASP A 195 9.12 -6.78 -5.37
C ASP A 195 10.31 -6.02 -5.98
N VAL A 196 11.49 -6.23 -5.43
CA VAL A 196 12.71 -5.48 -5.82
C VAL A 196 13.20 -5.81 -7.22
N ASP A 197 12.89 -6.99 -7.74
CA ASP A 197 13.34 -7.45 -9.05
C ASP A 197 12.36 -7.06 -10.15
N THR A 198 11.04 -7.08 -9.86
CA THR A 198 9.98 -6.83 -10.85
C THR A 198 9.39 -5.44 -10.77
N ASN A 199 9.52 -4.73 -9.63
CA ASN A 199 8.81 -3.50 -9.27
C ASN A 199 7.28 -3.64 -9.23
N GLU A 200 6.75 -4.87 -9.30
CA GLU A 200 5.32 -5.12 -9.16
C GLU A 200 4.89 -5.04 -7.70
N ILE A 201 3.63 -4.61 -7.48
CA ILE A 201 3.06 -4.63 -6.12
C ILE A 201 2.94 -6.08 -5.67
N MET A 202 3.56 -6.40 -4.53
CA MET A 202 3.49 -7.74 -3.95
C MET A 202 2.03 -8.12 -3.66
N PRO A 203 1.50 -9.17 -4.29
CA PRO A 203 0.19 -9.69 -3.94
C PRO A 203 0.26 -10.29 -2.54
N ILE A 204 -0.73 -9.97 -1.71
CA ILE A 204 -0.76 -10.45 -0.33
C ILE A 204 -1.82 -11.54 -0.16
N LEU A 205 -1.43 -12.71 0.30
CA LEU A 205 -2.31 -13.75 0.83
C LEU A 205 -2.53 -13.51 2.32
N ASP A 206 -1.43 -13.38 3.03
CA ASP A 206 -1.37 -13.10 4.46
C ASP A 206 -0.12 -12.29 4.80
N GLY A 207 -0.12 -11.68 5.97
CA GLY A 207 1.04 -10.95 6.45
C GLY A 207 0.99 -10.72 7.94
N GLU A 208 2.17 -10.61 8.51
CA GLU A 208 2.37 -10.33 9.92
C GLU A 208 3.06 -8.98 10.11
N ALA A 209 2.52 -8.18 11.01
CA ALA A 209 3.22 -7.08 11.62
C ALA A 209 3.88 -7.60 12.89
N VAL A 210 5.20 -7.49 12.97
CA VAL A 210 5.98 -7.95 14.13
C VAL A 210 6.71 -6.78 14.77
N LYS A 211 6.99 -6.88 16.06
CA LYS A 211 7.78 -5.88 16.74
C LYS A 211 9.20 -5.86 16.17
N ALA A 212 9.74 -4.66 15.96
CA ALA A 212 11.09 -4.47 15.45
C ALA A 212 11.88 -3.53 16.36
N ASN A 213 13.11 -3.91 16.68
CA ASN A 213 14.06 -3.09 17.42
C ASN A 213 15.06 -2.50 16.44
N VAL A 214 15.16 -1.17 16.39
CA VAL A 214 16.16 -0.49 15.55
C VAL A 214 17.55 -0.75 16.12
N THR A 215 18.41 -1.38 15.34
CA THR A 215 19.78 -1.74 15.75
C THR A 215 20.82 -0.83 15.14
N LYS A 216 20.55 -0.27 13.95
CA LYS A 216 21.48 0.63 13.25
C LYS A 216 20.74 1.60 12.33
N ILE A 217 21.31 2.78 12.21
CA ILE A 217 20.79 3.84 11.34
C ILE A 217 21.86 4.17 10.30
N TYR A 218 21.47 4.07 9.03
CA TYR A 218 22.25 4.53 7.91
C TYR A 218 21.75 5.91 7.49
N LYS A 219 22.56 6.94 7.76
CA LYS A 219 22.19 8.31 7.42
C LYS A 219 22.15 8.49 5.91
N SER A 220 21.19 9.29 5.43
CA SER A 220 21.11 9.66 4.01
C SER A 220 22.34 10.44 3.54
N ARG A 221 22.71 10.26 2.27
CA ARG A 221 23.74 11.04 1.56
C ARG A 221 23.10 11.61 0.29
N ALA A 222 23.76 12.57 -0.35
CA ALA A 222 23.28 13.10 -1.62
C ALA A 222 23.12 11.97 -2.66
N GLY A 223 21.89 11.76 -3.12
CA GLY A 223 21.54 10.68 -4.05
C GLY A 223 21.19 9.33 -3.42
N GLU A 224 21.41 9.14 -2.12
CA GLU A 224 21.07 7.91 -1.38
C GLU A 224 20.10 8.21 -0.23
N ALA A 225 18.98 7.53 -0.18
CA ALA A 225 18.06 7.59 0.95
C ALA A 225 18.68 6.89 2.17
N GLY A 226 18.47 7.44 3.37
CA GLY A 226 18.81 6.76 4.61
C GLY A 226 17.93 5.53 4.85
N SER A 227 18.41 4.61 5.69
CA SER A 227 17.67 3.41 6.06
C SER A 227 17.89 3.01 7.50
N LEU A 228 16.95 2.23 8.04
CA LEU A 228 17.04 1.63 9.36
C LEU A 228 17.33 0.14 9.22
N ALA A 229 18.27 -0.36 10.00
CA ALA A 229 18.41 -1.79 10.23
C ALA A 229 17.69 -2.14 11.53
N CYS A 230 16.88 -3.20 11.47
CA CYS A 230 16.11 -3.65 12.63
C CYS A 230 16.25 -5.17 12.80
N GLU A 231 16.16 -5.60 14.05
CA GLU A 231 15.97 -7.00 14.42
C GLU A 231 14.48 -7.24 14.69
N PHE A 232 13.90 -8.25 14.05
CA PHE A 232 12.53 -8.65 14.27
C PHE A 232 12.45 -9.57 15.49
N THR A 233 11.48 -9.28 16.34
CA THR A 233 11.11 -10.22 17.40
C THR A 233 10.08 -11.22 16.90
N ASN A 234 9.77 -12.22 17.72
CA ASN A 234 8.69 -13.17 17.44
C ASN A 234 7.31 -12.64 17.88
N ASP A 235 7.27 -11.42 18.44
CA ASP A 235 6.02 -10.83 18.91
C ASP A 235 5.21 -10.28 17.73
N THR A 236 4.17 -10.98 17.36
CA THR A 236 3.20 -10.50 16.36
C THR A 236 2.34 -9.43 16.99
N ILE A 237 2.34 -8.24 16.39
CA ILE A 237 1.58 -7.07 16.84
C ILE A 237 0.33 -6.83 15.97
N GLY A 238 0.18 -7.56 14.89
CA GLY A 238 -0.98 -7.47 14.01
C GLY A 238 -0.90 -8.36 12.78
N THR A 239 -1.99 -8.39 12.02
CA THR A 239 -2.08 -9.08 10.74
C THR A 239 -2.22 -8.05 9.61
N LEU A 240 -1.57 -8.29 8.47
CA LEU A 240 -1.60 -7.43 7.30
C LEU A 240 -2.41 -8.11 6.19
N LYS A 241 -3.37 -7.41 5.60
CA LYS A 241 -4.34 -8.02 4.66
C LYS A 241 -4.43 -7.31 3.31
N LYS A 242 -3.91 -6.09 3.20
CA LYS A 242 -4.00 -5.32 1.97
C LYS A 242 -2.71 -4.54 1.72
N ASN A 243 -2.13 -4.76 0.55
CA ASN A 243 -1.02 -3.97 0.02
C ASN A 243 -1.50 -3.23 -1.24
N CYS A 244 -1.42 -1.92 -1.26
CA CYS A 244 -1.92 -1.10 -2.37
C CYS A 244 -1.12 0.21 -2.49
N GLN A 245 -1.42 1.01 -3.50
CA GLN A 245 -0.74 2.29 -3.79
C GLN A 245 -0.70 3.25 -2.58
N SER A 246 -1.68 3.19 -1.67
CA SER A 246 -1.76 4.06 -0.50
C SER A 246 -1.00 3.52 0.72
N GLY A 247 -0.43 2.32 0.64
CA GLY A 247 0.27 1.68 1.75
C GLY A 247 -0.21 0.28 2.06
N ILE A 248 0.18 -0.18 3.25
CA ILE A 248 -0.24 -1.47 3.77
C ILE A 248 -1.27 -1.29 4.89
N PHE A 249 -2.28 -2.16 4.90
CA PHE A 249 -3.39 -2.11 5.85
C PHE A 249 -3.63 -3.48 6.48
N GLY A 250 -4.05 -3.46 7.74
CA GLY A 250 -4.31 -4.68 8.46
C GLY A 250 -5.09 -4.46 9.75
N LYS A 251 -5.08 -5.47 10.62
CA LYS A 251 -5.66 -5.39 11.97
C LYS A 251 -4.53 -5.45 12.99
N TYR A 252 -4.63 -4.59 13.97
CA TYR A 252 -3.71 -4.54 15.09
C TYR A 252 -4.26 -5.33 16.28
N THR A 253 -3.43 -6.09 16.97
CA THR A 253 -3.84 -6.97 18.08
C THR A 253 -3.36 -6.50 19.45
N CYS A 254 -2.42 -5.54 19.50
CA CYS A 254 -1.86 -5.00 20.73
C CYS A 254 -2.10 -3.49 20.82
N GLU A 255 -2.14 -2.94 22.03
CA GLU A 255 -2.16 -1.47 22.18
C GLU A 255 -0.80 -0.87 21.78
N LEU A 256 -0.84 0.17 20.96
CA LEU A 256 0.34 0.96 20.63
C LEU A 256 0.64 1.92 21.76
N ASN A 257 1.82 1.80 22.35
CA ASN A 257 2.30 2.73 23.34
C ASN A 257 2.69 4.07 22.69
N GLY A 258 2.35 5.19 23.36
CA GLY A 258 2.78 6.52 22.90
C GLY A 258 2.05 7.07 21.67
N THR A 259 0.84 6.59 21.40
CA THR A 259 0.00 7.10 20.31
C THR A 259 -0.73 8.38 20.71
N TYR A 260 -0.86 9.29 19.76
CA TYR A 260 -1.59 10.57 19.92
C TYR A 260 -2.86 10.54 19.08
N GLU A 261 -4.00 10.87 19.67
CA GLU A 261 -5.28 10.92 18.97
C GLU A 261 -5.45 12.27 18.25
N TYR A 262 -5.71 12.21 16.94
CA TYR A 262 -6.00 13.37 16.09
C TYR A 262 -7.23 13.15 15.23
N GLU A 263 -7.91 14.23 14.91
CA GLU A 263 -8.94 14.24 13.88
C GLU A 263 -8.30 14.24 12.49
N VAL A 264 -8.87 13.44 11.59
CA VAL A 264 -8.42 13.38 10.20
C VAL A 264 -8.98 14.60 9.46
N ALA A 265 -8.09 15.45 8.96
CA ALA A 265 -8.46 16.59 8.14
C ALA A 265 -9.00 16.14 6.78
N SER A 266 -10.00 16.83 6.27
CA SER A 266 -10.45 16.68 4.89
C SER A 266 -9.49 17.40 3.92
N ASN A 267 -9.56 17.08 2.63
CA ASN A 267 -8.65 17.65 1.62
C ASN A 267 -8.71 19.18 1.54
N ASP A 268 -9.86 19.78 1.81
CA ASP A 268 -10.10 21.22 1.79
C ASP A 268 -9.59 21.94 3.05
N GLU A 269 -9.38 21.20 4.15
CA GLU A 269 -8.80 21.73 5.39
C GLU A 269 -7.25 21.77 5.34
N ILE A 270 -6.64 21.10 4.36
CA ILE A 270 -5.18 21.07 4.25
C ILE A 270 -4.68 22.39 3.67
N VAL A 271 -3.84 23.09 4.42
CA VAL A 271 -3.25 24.38 4.04
C VAL A 271 -1.73 24.32 4.02
N LYS A 272 -1.11 25.22 3.26
CA LYS A 272 0.34 25.41 3.31
C LYS A 272 0.72 26.03 4.65
N GLY A 273 1.82 25.59 5.24
CA GLY A 273 2.27 26.12 6.52
C GLY A 273 3.07 25.11 7.34
N PRO A 274 3.37 25.47 8.59
CA PRO A 274 4.10 24.62 9.50
C PRO A 274 3.27 23.39 9.90
N VAL A 275 3.93 22.23 9.92
CA VAL A 275 3.37 20.95 10.36
C VAL A 275 4.43 20.17 11.14
N GLN A 276 4.03 19.07 11.76
CA GLN A 276 4.93 18.14 12.41
C GLN A 276 4.80 16.76 11.80
N ILE A 277 5.92 16.05 11.72
CA ILE A 277 6.01 14.65 11.30
C ILE A 277 6.41 13.84 12.52
N LEU A 278 5.66 12.77 12.80
CA LEU A 278 5.98 11.82 13.85
C LEU A 278 6.66 10.60 13.21
N CYS A 279 7.91 10.34 13.58
CA CYS A 279 8.66 9.18 13.09
C CYS A 279 9.80 8.81 14.03
N THR A 280 10.28 7.58 13.90
CA THR A 280 11.46 7.07 14.60
C THR A 280 12.70 7.31 13.74
N THR A 281 13.66 8.12 14.23
CA THR A 281 14.89 8.45 13.50
C THR A 281 16.15 8.09 14.29
N ASP A 282 15.99 7.59 15.51
CA ASP A 282 17.06 7.11 16.35
C ASP A 282 16.69 5.74 16.98
N LEU A 283 17.52 5.23 17.86
CA LEU A 283 17.28 3.97 18.59
C LEU A 283 16.17 4.06 19.65
N GLY A 284 15.49 5.19 19.70
CA GLY A 284 14.49 5.51 20.72
C GLY A 284 13.05 5.37 20.24
N LYS A 285 12.21 6.17 20.87
CA LYS A 285 10.77 6.27 20.59
C LYS A 285 10.50 7.27 19.45
N PRO A 286 9.32 7.17 18.79
CA PRO A 286 8.89 8.18 17.82
C PRO A 286 8.94 9.59 18.39
N GLN A 287 9.43 10.54 17.61
CA GLN A 287 9.54 11.95 17.98
C GLN A 287 8.89 12.84 16.90
N PHE A 288 8.42 14.02 17.34
CA PHE A 288 7.88 15.02 16.44
C PHE A 288 9.00 15.88 15.83
N TYR A 289 9.02 15.97 14.51
CA TYR A 289 9.94 16.81 13.75
C TYR A 289 9.19 17.93 13.05
N ASN A 290 9.70 19.14 13.15
CA ASN A 290 9.11 20.30 12.48
C ASN A 290 9.31 20.20 10.97
N ALA A 291 8.25 20.44 10.23
CA ALA A 291 8.22 20.40 8.79
C ALA A 291 7.30 21.51 8.26
N GLN A 292 7.26 21.68 6.96
CA GLN A 292 6.41 22.66 6.29
C GLN A 292 5.77 22.08 5.05
N ILE A 293 4.46 22.20 4.91
CA ILE A 293 3.77 21.96 3.67
C ILE A 293 4.05 23.14 2.73
N THR A 294 4.82 22.91 1.68
CA THR A 294 5.25 23.94 0.74
C THR A 294 4.38 24.01 -0.51
N ARG A 295 3.80 22.86 -0.90
CA ARG A 295 2.96 22.74 -2.09
C ARG A 295 1.82 21.75 -1.86
N ILE A 296 0.64 22.11 -2.34
CA ILE A 296 -0.55 21.26 -2.37
C ILE A 296 -1.05 21.23 -3.83
N SER A 297 -1.42 20.06 -4.32
CA SER A 297 -2.06 19.87 -5.62
C SER A 297 -3.42 19.25 -5.40
N TYR A 298 -4.48 19.96 -5.74
CA TYR A 298 -5.87 19.47 -5.62
C TYR A 298 -6.31 18.65 -6.83
N ARG A 299 -5.47 18.56 -7.87
CA ARG A 299 -5.72 17.72 -9.05
C ARG A 299 -5.18 16.33 -8.80
N GLU A 300 -5.97 15.33 -9.20
CA GLU A 300 -5.47 13.95 -9.28
C GLU A 300 -4.23 13.89 -10.15
N ASN A 301 -3.21 13.24 -9.65
CA ASN A 301 -2.02 12.94 -10.44
C ASN A 301 -1.78 11.42 -10.45
N LYS A 302 -1.15 10.93 -11.52
CA LYS A 302 -0.87 9.49 -11.73
C LYS A 302 -0.03 8.86 -10.59
N LYS A 303 0.64 9.67 -9.77
CA LYS A 303 1.49 9.20 -8.66
C LYS A 303 0.76 9.22 -7.31
N GLY A 304 -0.47 9.75 -7.22
CA GLY A 304 -1.23 9.87 -5.97
C GLY A 304 -0.57 10.77 -4.90
N LYS A 305 0.45 11.57 -5.27
CA LYS A 305 1.22 12.40 -4.34
C LYS A 305 0.82 13.87 -4.49
N ASN A 306 -0.03 14.32 -3.60
CA ASN A 306 -0.67 15.63 -3.71
C ASN A 306 -0.04 16.72 -2.82
N MET A 307 0.88 16.38 -1.92
CA MET A 307 1.57 17.32 -1.05
C MET A 307 3.09 17.22 -1.20
N VAL A 308 3.76 18.36 -1.05
CA VAL A 308 5.21 18.45 -0.86
C VAL A 308 5.46 18.99 0.54
N VAL A 309 6.12 18.19 1.34
CA VAL A 309 6.50 18.52 2.71
C VAL A 309 8.02 18.68 2.76
N LYS A 310 8.49 19.82 3.30
CA LYS A 310 9.90 20.11 3.52
C LYS A 310 10.20 19.94 5.00
N LEU A 311 11.13 19.05 5.34
CA LEU A 311 11.66 18.88 6.68
C LEU A 311 12.65 19.99 7.01
N SER A 312 12.63 20.46 8.26
CA SER A 312 13.67 21.37 8.77
C SER A 312 14.92 20.54 9.07
N LEU A 313 16.01 20.81 8.37
CA LEU A 313 17.28 20.08 8.50
C LEU A 313 18.04 20.37 9.81
N ILE A 314 17.53 21.23 10.68
CA ILE A 314 18.24 21.70 11.90
C ILE A 314 18.30 20.62 12.99
N HIS A 315 17.53 19.53 12.88
CA HIS A 315 17.41 18.48 13.91
C HIS A 315 17.63 17.06 13.41
N ILE A 316 18.16 16.88 12.21
CA ILE A 316 18.45 15.53 11.68
C ILE A 316 19.98 15.27 11.69
#